data_9afaa973f0626fadb74a918508185983
#
_entry.id   9afaa973f0626fadb74a918508185983
#
_cell.length_a   1.000
_cell.length_b   1.000
_cell.length_c   1.000
_cell.angle_alpha   90.00
_cell.angle_beta   90.00
_cell.angle_gamma   90.00
#
_symmetry.space_group_name_H-M   'P 1'
#
loop_
_entity.id
_entity.type
_entity.pdbx_description
1 polymer ?
#
loop_
_entity_poly.entity_id
_entity_poly.type
_entity_poly.pdbx_seq_one_letter_code
_entity_poly.pdbx_strand_id
1 'polypeptide(L)'
;MQLQFPFLEPALARQPSPPVPPDSVDRVEFVRLKRARRYILRVRPDGTLRVTIPRGGSRAEATAFMARHLAWVAKERERVQAQRVAVPPERETELRTLAAQRLVPRLHELAAQHSLAVSRVSIRSQRSRWGSCSRIGAISLNYRLVLMPDWVADYVLIHELMHLQQQNHGPRFWRLVERACPDFREAERWLRRQGRSLF
;
A
#
# COMPACT_ATOMS: atom_id res chain seq x y z
N MET A 1 -7.73 31.54 -20.91
CA MET A 1 -6.86 32.04 -19.84
C MET A 1 -6.20 30.83 -19.20
N GLN A 2 -4.95 30.59 -19.56
CA GLN A 2 -4.21 29.34 -19.25
C GLN A 2 -3.47 29.58 -17.93
N LEU A 3 -3.82 28.87 -16.88
CA LEU A 3 -3.11 28.91 -15.60
C LEU A 3 -1.87 28.02 -15.70
N GLN A 4 -0.72 28.63 -15.86
CA GLN A 4 0.59 27.99 -15.74
C GLN A 4 0.92 27.84 -14.25
N PHE A 5 1.16 26.59 -13.83
CA PHE A 5 1.74 26.30 -12.52
C PHE A 5 3.26 26.47 -12.61
N PRO A 6 3.92 27.16 -11.66
CA PRO A 6 5.36 27.26 -11.64
C PRO A 6 5.99 25.90 -11.33
N PHE A 7 6.94 25.53 -12.18
CA PHE A 7 7.87 24.42 -11.98
C PHE A 7 8.62 24.64 -10.65
N LEU A 8 8.45 23.75 -9.69
CA LEU A 8 9.30 23.67 -8.52
C LEU A 8 10.62 23.00 -8.91
N GLU A 9 11.69 23.77 -8.86
CA GLU A 9 13.05 23.32 -9.09
C GLU A 9 13.47 22.17 -8.16
N PRO A 10 14.28 21.21 -8.64
CA PRO A 10 14.83 20.15 -7.80
C PRO A 10 16.14 20.63 -7.17
N ALA A 11 16.08 21.27 -6.02
CA ALA A 11 17.27 21.55 -5.24
C ALA A 11 16.99 21.57 -3.74
N LEU A 12 16.97 20.42 -3.13
CA LEU A 12 17.35 20.26 -1.73
C LEU A 12 18.25 19.05 -1.62
N ALA A 13 19.55 19.34 -1.43
CA ALA A 13 20.59 18.40 -1.15
C ALA A 13 20.13 17.45 -0.02
N ARG A 14 20.24 16.15 -0.28
CA ARG A 14 19.98 15.09 0.71
C ARG A 14 20.88 15.33 1.93
N GLN A 15 20.29 15.79 3.01
CA GLN A 15 20.91 15.61 4.32
C GLN A 15 20.82 14.12 4.65
N PRO A 16 21.92 13.49 5.10
CA PRO A 16 21.86 12.12 5.55
C PRO A 16 20.93 12.04 6.76
N SER A 17 19.96 11.12 6.69
CA SER A 17 19.07 10.81 7.81
C SER A 17 19.90 10.45 9.03
N PRO A 18 19.47 10.82 10.26
CA PRO A 18 20.20 10.47 11.48
C PRO A 18 20.40 8.95 11.57
N PRO A 19 21.56 8.49 12.05
CA PRO A 19 21.86 7.07 12.16
C PRO A 19 20.79 6.39 13.04
N VAL A 20 20.23 5.31 12.52
CA VAL A 20 19.29 4.45 13.26
C VAL A 20 20.06 3.86 14.44
N PRO A 21 19.52 3.88 15.68
CA PRO A 21 20.19 3.29 16.83
C PRO A 21 20.50 1.80 16.56
N PRO A 22 21.69 1.31 16.96
CA PRO A 22 22.18 -0.04 16.64
C PRO A 22 21.27 -1.18 17.11
N ASP A 23 20.37 -0.94 18.05
CA ASP A 23 19.44 -1.94 18.61
C ASP A 23 18.33 -2.42 17.68
N SER A 24 18.12 -1.79 16.54
CA SER A 24 17.05 -2.18 15.61
C SER A 24 17.51 -3.18 14.53
N VAL A 25 18.83 -3.39 14.39
CA VAL A 25 19.42 -4.15 13.26
C VAL A 25 19.36 -5.67 13.48
N ASP A 26 19.23 -6.14 14.73
CA ASP A 26 19.33 -7.56 15.07
C ASP A 26 18.02 -8.26 15.48
N ARG A 27 16.89 -7.60 15.36
CA ARG A 27 15.62 -8.23 15.72
C ARG A 27 15.21 -9.29 14.71
N VAL A 28 15.33 -10.56 15.13
CA VAL A 28 14.83 -11.72 14.38
C VAL A 28 13.66 -12.33 15.12
N GLU A 29 12.49 -12.40 14.45
CA GLU A 29 11.28 -13.03 14.96
C GLU A 29 11.06 -14.37 14.27
N PHE A 30 11.03 -15.46 15.03
CA PHE A 30 10.70 -16.79 14.53
C PHE A 30 9.22 -17.07 14.78
N VAL A 31 8.45 -17.32 13.72
CA VAL A 31 7.01 -17.58 13.82
C VAL A 31 6.67 -18.91 13.16
N ARG A 32 6.11 -19.83 13.94
CA ARG A 32 5.60 -21.10 13.42
C ARG A 32 4.19 -20.92 12.85
N LEU A 33 4.01 -21.25 11.59
CA LEU A 33 2.70 -21.22 10.94
C LEU A 33 2.29 -22.62 10.48
N LYS A 34 1.20 -23.16 11.04
CA LYS A 34 0.68 -24.50 10.72
C LYS A 34 0.34 -24.69 9.22
N ARG A 35 0.00 -23.60 8.51
CA ARG A 35 -0.32 -23.61 7.07
C ARG A 35 0.90 -23.41 6.16
N ALA A 36 2.05 -23.02 6.70
CA ALA A 36 3.25 -22.84 5.90
C ALA A 36 3.83 -24.21 5.50
N ARG A 37 4.19 -24.33 4.22
CA ARG A 37 4.81 -25.56 3.65
C ARG A 37 6.32 -25.42 3.48
N ARG A 38 6.89 -24.21 3.65
CA ARG A 38 8.31 -23.91 3.46
C ARG A 38 8.77 -22.80 4.43
N TYR A 39 10.08 -22.69 4.64
CA TYR A 39 10.67 -21.56 5.32
C TYR A 39 10.51 -20.30 4.47
N ILE A 40 10.17 -19.15 5.11
CA ILE A 40 10.01 -17.87 4.42
C ILE A 40 10.72 -16.81 5.25
N LEU A 41 11.59 -16.02 4.59
CA LEU A 41 12.17 -14.81 5.14
C LEU A 41 11.34 -13.59 4.69
N ARG A 42 11.09 -12.69 5.60
CA ARG A 42 10.44 -11.40 5.31
C ARG A 42 11.04 -10.31 6.18
N VAL A 43 11.60 -9.30 5.55
CA VAL A 43 11.99 -8.06 6.24
C VAL A 43 10.73 -7.21 6.39
N ARG A 44 10.44 -6.81 7.63
CA ARG A 44 9.32 -5.92 7.95
C ARG A 44 9.71 -4.46 7.72
N PRO A 45 8.72 -3.55 7.60
CA PRO A 45 9.01 -2.12 7.47
C PRO A 45 9.84 -1.53 8.62
N ASP A 46 9.78 -2.09 9.82
CA ASP A 46 10.59 -1.69 10.99
C ASP A 46 12.02 -2.26 10.97
N GLY A 47 12.41 -3.00 9.93
CA GLY A 47 13.71 -3.65 9.80
C GLY A 47 13.79 -5.02 10.46
N THR A 48 12.76 -5.45 11.22
CA THR A 48 12.69 -6.77 11.86
C THR A 48 12.67 -7.87 10.81
N LEU A 49 13.57 -8.86 10.92
CA LEU A 49 13.54 -10.05 10.09
C LEU A 49 12.57 -11.07 10.68
N ARG A 50 11.50 -11.37 9.97
CA ARG A 50 10.59 -12.46 10.33
C ARG A 50 10.93 -13.72 9.56
N VAL A 51 11.19 -14.81 10.31
CA VAL A 51 11.46 -16.14 9.78
C VAL A 51 10.24 -17.03 10.06
N THR A 52 9.56 -17.45 9.00
CA THR A 52 8.42 -18.37 9.13
C THR A 52 8.92 -19.80 9.12
N ILE A 53 8.54 -20.56 10.17
CA ILE A 53 8.84 -21.99 10.33
C ILE A 53 7.61 -22.77 9.84
N PRO A 54 7.75 -23.69 8.87
CA PRO A 54 6.67 -24.50 8.37
C PRO A 54 6.26 -25.60 9.39
N ARG A 55 5.14 -26.27 9.10
CA ARG A 55 4.72 -27.45 9.85
C ARG A 55 5.81 -28.53 9.73
N GLY A 56 6.27 -29.04 10.86
CA GLY A 56 7.35 -30.06 10.91
C GLY A 56 8.78 -29.49 10.85
N GLY A 57 8.96 -28.20 10.55
CA GLY A 57 10.28 -27.55 10.57
C GLY A 57 10.77 -27.21 11.98
N SER A 58 12.08 -27.02 12.15
CA SER A 58 12.72 -26.68 13.41
C SER A 58 13.25 -25.23 13.42
N ARG A 59 13.50 -24.70 14.62
CA ARG A 59 14.16 -23.38 14.78
C ARG A 59 15.62 -23.43 14.29
N ALA A 60 16.31 -24.56 14.50
CA ALA A 60 17.68 -24.76 14.03
C ALA A 60 17.76 -24.68 12.50
N GLU A 61 16.86 -25.37 11.78
CA GLU A 61 16.76 -25.29 10.31
C GLU A 61 16.40 -23.89 9.83
N ALA A 62 15.49 -23.18 10.55
CA ALA A 62 15.13 -21.80 10.24
C ALA A 62 16.35 -20.87 10.37
N THR A 63 17.19 -21.07 11.39
CA THR A 63 18.43 -20.31 11.59
C THR A 63 19.43 -20.62 10.48
N ALA A 64 19.64 -21.89 10.13
CA ALA A 64 20.49 -22.28 9.02
C ALA A 64 19.98 -21.74 7.67
N PHE A 65 18.66 -21.74 7.46
CA PHE A 65 18.04 -21.15 6.28
C PHE A 65 18.29 -19.65 6.21
N MET A 66 18.13 -18.92 7.31
CA MET A 66 18.43 -17.50 7.43
C MET A 66 19.91 -17.21 7.12
N ALA A 67 20.84 -17.98 7.72
CA ALA A 67 22.27 -17.81 7.53
C ALA A 67 22.70 -17.91 6.05
N ARG A 68 22.10 -18.83 5.29
CA ARG A 68 22.36 -18.96 3.84
C ARG A 68 21.86 -17.78 3.01
N HIS A 69 21.00 -16.93 3.55
CA HIS A 69 20.36 -15.81 2.83
C HIS A 69 20.70 -14.44 3.41
N LEU A 70 21.78 -14.32 4.20
CA LEU A 70 22.18 -13.06 4.84
C LEU A 70 22.42 -11.92 3.84
N ALA A 71 23.04 -12.20 2.70
CA ALA A 71 23.25 -11.21 1.65
C ALA A 71 21.93 -10.66 1.09
N TRP A 72 20.94 -11.54 0.89
CA TRP A 72 19.61 -11.12 0.49
C TRP A 72 18.91 -10.29 1.58
N VAL A 73 19.06 -10.69 2.86
CA VAL A 73 18.47 -9.97 4.01
C VAL A 73 19.05 -8.56 4.10
N ALA A 74 20.39 -8.42 3.94
CA ALA A 74 21.04 -7.11 3.94
C ALA A 74 20.50 -6.21 2.83
N LYS A 75 20.48 -6.69 1.59
CA LYS A 75 19.94 -5.95 0.44
C LYS A 75 18.46 -5.59 0.63
N GLU A 76 17.65 -6.50 1.18
CA GLU A 76 16.23 -6.23 1.42
C GLU A 76 16.01 -5.24 2.56
N ARG A 77 16.86 -5.24 3.61
CA ARG A 77 16.87 -4.23 4.66
C ARG A 77 17.21 -2.84 4.10
N GLU A 78 18.26 -2.75 3.28
CA GLU A 78 18.61 -1.49 2.59
C GLU A 78 17.45 -0.99 1.73
N ARG A 79 16.81 -1.88 0.98
CA ARG A 79 15.65 -1.54 0.16
C ARG A 79 14.47 -1.03 1.01
N VAL A 80 14.18 -1.70 2.12
CA VAL A 80 13.12 -1.30 3.06
C VAL A 80 13.48 0.02 3.73
N GLN A 81 14.74 0.22 4.08
CA GLN A 81 15.24 1.47 4.66
C GLN A 81 15.17 2.63 3.67
N ALA A 82 15.58 2.41 2.40
CA ALA A 82 15.47 3.41 1.35
C ALA A 82 14.00 3.79 1.03
N GLN A 83 13.09 2.81 1.15
CA GLN A 83 11.65 3.05 1.05
C GLN A 83 11.07 3.72 2.32
N ARG A 84 11.85 3.79 3.40
CA ARG A 84 11.55 4.52 4.64
C ARG A 84 11.84 6.03 4.55
N VAL A 85 11.78 6.64 3.40
CA VAL A 85 11.58 8.10 3.35
C VAL A 85 10.20 8.32 3.98
N ALA A 86 10.19 8.34 5.31
CA ALA A 86 9.00 8.63 6.08
C ALA A 86 8.53 10.01 5.59
N VAL A 87 7.35 10.04 5.00
CA VAL A 87 6.70 11.31 4.71
C VAL A 87 6.69 12.05 6.05
N PRO A 88 7.30 13.25 6.15
CA PRO A 88 7.31 14.00 7.39
C PRO A 88 5.88 14.09 7.95
N PRO A 89 5.68 14.05 9.28
CA PRO A 89 4.33 14.05 9.88
C PRO A 89 3.46 15.23 9.40
N GLU A 90 4.07 16.39 9.21
CA GLU A 90 3.40 17.58 8.67
C GLU A 90 2.92 17.33 7.24
N ARG A 91 3.77 16.77 6.40
CA ARG A 91 3.44 16.42 5.01
C ARG A 91 2.38 15.31 4.93
N GLU A 92 2.42 14.34 5.85
CA GLU A 92 1.35 13.32 5.94
C GLU A 92 0.01 13.97 6.30
N THR A 93 0.01 14.93 7.23
CA THR A 93 -1.20 15.66 7.64
C THR A 93 -1.78 16.48 6.48
N GLU A 94 -0.94 17.20 5.74
CA GLU A 94 -1.34 17.93 4.54
C GLU A 94 -1.96 17.01 3.48
N LEU A 95 -1.29 15.89 3.19
CA LEU A 95 -1.77 14.92 2.20
C LEU A 95 -3.07 14.27 2.64
N ARG A 96 -3.27 14.00 3.93
CA ARG A 96 -4.54 13.49 4.46
C ARG A 96 -5.68 14.50 4.30
N THR A 97 -5.41 15.78 4.58
CA THR A 97 -6.37 16.85 4.39
C THR A 97 -6.76 16.97 2.91
N LEU A 98 -5.76 17.00 2.03
CA LEU A 98 -5.98 17.03 0.58
C LEU A 98 -6.77 15.80 0.11
N ALA A 99 -6.45 14.62 0.63
CA ALA A 99 -7.17 13.38 0.32
C ALA A 99 -8.64 13.44 0.77
N ALA A 100 -8.91 13.97 1.96
CA ALA A 100 -10.28 14.15 2.43
C ALA A 100 -11.06 15.11 1.52
N GLN A 101 -10.46 16.22 1.11
CA GLN A 101 -11.09 17.23 0.26
C GLN A 101 -11.33 16.75 -1.18
N ARG A 102 -10.45 15.92 -1.75
CA ARG A 102 -10.55 15.47 -3.15
C ARG A 102 -11.23 14.11 -3.30
N LEU A 103 -10.80 13.11 -2.52
CA LEU A 103 -11.24 11.73 -2.74
C LEU A 103 -12.63 11.45 -2.16
N VAL A 104 -13.01 12.11 -1.06
CA VAL A 104 -14.31 11.84 -0.44
C VAL A 104 -15.47 12.35 -1.31
N PRO A 105 -15.48 13.60 -1.79
CA PRO A 105 -16.51 14.05 -2.73
C PRO A 105 -16.51 13.21 -4.02
N ARG A 106 -15.32 12.93 -4.58
CA ARG A 106 -15.20 12.13 -5.80
C ARG A 106 -15.77 10.72 -5.65
N LEU A 107 -15.53 10.07 -4.50
CA LEU A 107 -16.11 8.77 -4.19
C LEU A 107 -17.65 8.83 -4.16
N HIS A 108 -18.24 9.88 -3.57
CA HIS A 108 -19.68 10.04 -3.52
C HIS A 108 -20.29 10.34 -4.89
N GLU A 109 -19.60 11.11 -5.74
CA GLU A 109 -20.02 11.32 -7.14
C GLU A 109 -20.07 9.99 -7.90
N LEU A 110 -19.00 9.20 -7.83
CA LEU A 110 -18.92 7.89 -8.47
C LEU A 110 -19.97 6.91 -7.88
N ALA A 111 -20.18 6.95 -6.57
CA ALA A 111 -21.22 6.14 -5.93
C ALA A 111 -22.63 6.49 -6.45
N ALA A 112 -22.94 7.79 -6.60
CA ALA A 112 -24.20 8.26 -7.16
C ALA A 112 -24.37 7.83 -8.62
N GLN A 113 -23.33 7.93 -9.47
CA GLN A 113 -23.34 7.50 -10.86
C GLN A 113 -23.70 6.00 -11.02
N HIS A 114 -23.28 5.18 -10.02
CA HIS A 114 -23.55 3.75 -10.02
C HIS A 114 -24.70 3.33 -9.09
N SER A 115 -25.48 4.28 -8.56
CA SER A 115 -26.60 4.04 -7.63
C SER A 115 -26.18 3.20 -6.40
N LEU A 116 -25.00 3.50 -5.83
CA LEU A 116 -24.43 2.81 -4.68
C LEU A 116 -24.52 3.66 -3.42
N ALA A 117 -24.90 3.06 -2.29
CA ALA A 117 -24.95 3.72 -1.00
C ALA A 117 -23.67 3.40 -0.18
N VAL A 118 -22.93 4.44 0.18
CA VAL A 118 -21.76 4.36 1.04
C VAL A 118 -22.15 4.76 2.45
N SER A 119 -21.89 3.90 3.45
CA SER A 119 -22.27 4.19 4.83
C SER A 119 -21.27 5.13 5.52
N ARG A 120 -19.98 4.99 5.20
CA ARG A 120 -18.92 5.80 5.80
C ARG A 120 -17.69 5.82 4.91
N VAL A 121 -16.99 6.96 4.84
CA VAL A 121 -15.66 7.08 4.21
C VAL A 121 -14.63 7.49 5.26
N SER A 122 -13.44 6.93 5.19
CA SER A 122 -12.31 7.30 6.05
C SER A 122 -10.99 7.33 5.29
N ILE A 123 -10.18 8.35 5.53
CA ILE A 123 -8.82 8.45 4.99
C ILE A 123 -7.84 7.78 5.97
N ARG A 124 -7.00 6.88 5.47
CA ARG A 124 -6.08 6.05 6.27
C ARG A 124 -4.65 6.10 5.74
N SER A 125 -3.69 5.76 6.61
CA SER A 125 -2.29 5.52 6.26
C SER A 125 -2.02 4.02 6.23
N GLN A 126 -2.50 3.35 5.18
CA GLN A 126 -2.29 1.91 5.02
C GLN A 126 -0.97 1.65 4.29
N ARG A 127 -0.24 0.60 4.68
CA ARG A 127 1.08 0.27 4.11
C ARG A 127 1.06 -0.79 3.00
N SER A 128 -0.08 -1.42 2.75
CA SER A 128 -0.17 -2.58 1.86
C SER A 128 -1.38 -2.59 0.94
N ARG A 129 -2.24 -1.57 1.03
CA ARG A 129 -3.45 -1.48 0.20
C ARG A 129 -3.83 -0.03 -0.07
N TRP A 130 -4.51 0.20 -1.18
CA TRP A 130 -4.97 1.51 -1.61
C TRP A 130 -6.34 1.85 -1.04
N GLY A 131 -7.17 0.84 -0.84
CA GLY A 131 -8.47 0.97 -0.24
C GLY A 131 -8.94 -0.31 0.43
N SER A 132 -10.12 -0.26 1.01
CA SER A 132 -10.88 -1.42 1.49
C SER A 132 -12.34 -1.05 1.69
N CYS A 133 -13.25 -1.97 1.36
CA CYS A 133 -14.67 -1.85 1.61
C CYS A 133 -15.12 -2.96 2.56
N SER A 134 -15.88 -2.59 3.59
CA SER A 134 -16.49 -3.55 4.52
C SER A 134 -17.87 -4.00 4.03
N ARG A 135 -18.37 -5.11 4.58
CA ARG A 135 -19.71 -5.63 4.27
C ARG A 135 -20.86 -4.67 4.65
N ILE A 136 -20.62 -3.75 5.59
CA ILE A 136 -21.58 -2.72 6.00
C ILE A 136 -21.44 -1.43 5.21
N GLY A 137 -20.71 -1.42 4.09
CA GLY A 137 -20.56 -0.28 3.21
C GLY A 137 -19.61 0.82 3.69
N ALA A 138 -18.76 0.55 4.70
CA ALA A 138 -17.74 1.49 5.12
C ALA A 138 -16.48 1.33 4.24
N ILE A 139 -16.05 2.43 3.60
CA ILE A 139 -14.89 2.47 2.71
C ILE A 139 -13.74 3.21 3.39
N SER A 140 -12.55 2.61 3.35
CA SER A 140 -11.31 3.26 3.78
C SER A 140 -10.41 3.47 2.58
N LEU A 141 -9.88 4.69 2.40
CA LEU A 141 -9.02 5.09 1.30
C LEU A 141 -7.64 5.48 1.82
N ASN A 142 -6.60 5.09 1.12
CA ASN A 142 -5.24 5.53 1.43
C ASN A 142 -5.05 6.98 0.99
N TYR A 143 -4.54 7.84 1.88
CA TYR A 143 -4.28 9.24 1.53
C TYR A 143 -3.33 9.41 0.34
N ARG A 144 -2.43 8.44 0.10
CA ARG A 144 -1.47 8.48 -1.02
C ARG A 144 -2.12 8.41 -2.40
N LEU A 145 -3.41 8.12 -2.49
CA LEU A 145 -4.15 8.17 -3.75
C LEU A 145 -4.11 9.56 -4.41
N VAL A 146 -3.96 10.63 -3.62
CA VAL A 146 -3.82 11.99 -4.19
C VAL A 146 -2.48 12.24 -4.88
N LEU A 147 -1.52 11.32 -4.74
CA LEU A 147 -0.22 11.37 -5.41
C LEU A 147 -0.24 10.66 -6.77
N MET A 148 -1.37 10.07 -7.14
CA MET A 148 -1.55 9.35 -8.39
C MET A 148 -2.24 10.23 -9.43
N PRO A 149 -2.15 9.87 -10.72
CA PRO A 149 -3.05 10.42 -11.74
C PRO A 149 -4.51 10.18 -11.37
N ASP A 150 -5.38 11.14 -11.65
CA ASP A 150 -6.80 11.09 -11.25
C ASP A 150 -7.51 9.83 -11.78
N TRP A 151 -7.22 9.42 -13.00
CA TRP A 151 -7.81 8.21 -13.59
C TRP A 151 -7.41 6.91 -12.86
N VAL A 152 -6.21 6.87 -12.24
CA VAL A 152 -5.77 5.74 -11.41
C VAL A 152 -6.46 5.77 -10.06
N ALA A 153 -6.59 6.96 -9.47
CA ALA A 153 -7.32 7.14 -8.22
C ALA A 153 -8.80 6.76 -8.41
N ASP A 154 -9.45 7.23 -9.46
CA ASP A 154 -10.83 6.90 -9.81
C ASP A 154 -11.05 5.39 -9.97
N TYR A 155 -10.12 4.69 -10.62
CA TYR A 155 -10.18 3.22 -10.68
C TYR A 155 -10.18 2.59 -9.28
N VAL A 156 -9.32 3.05 -8.36
CA VAL A 156 -9.31 2.51 -7.00
C VAL A 156 -10.64 2.81 -6.28
N LEU A 157 -11.17 4.03 -6.44
CA LEU A 157 -12.47 4.40 -5.86
C LEU A 157 -13.59 3.48 -6.39
N ILE A 158 -13.65 3.27 -7.71
CA ILE A 158 -14.60 2.38 -8.36
C ILE A 158 -14.43 0.93 -7.87
N HIS A 159 -13.19 0.44 -7.76
CA HIS A 159 -12.88 -0.88 -7.24
C HIS A 159 -13.48 -1.09 -5.85
N GLU A 160 -13.29 -0.14 -4.93
CA GLU A 160 -13.85 -0.21 -3.58
C GLU A 160 -15.37 -0.09 -3.59
N LEU A 161 -15.95 0.72 -4.48
CA LEU A 161 -17.40 0.82 -4.66
C LEU A 161 -18.02 -0.48 -5.16
N MET A 162 -17.37 -1.18 -6.09
CA MET A 162 -17.87 -2.47 -6.59
C MET A 162 -17.92 -3.55 -5.52
N HIS A 163 -17.11 -3.43 -4.46
CA HIS A 163 -17.19 -4.30 -3.28
C HIS A 163 -18.53 -4.16 -2.51
N LEU A 164 -19.27 -3.08 -2.67
CA LEU A 164 -20.62 -2.95 -2.11
C LEU A 164 -21.59 -3.98 -2.73
N GLN A 165 -21.36 -4.37 -3.99
CA GLN A 165 -22.16 -5.37 -4.68
C GLN A 165 -21.56 -6.77 -4.62
N GLN A 166 -20.22 -6.89 -4.65
CA GLN A 166 -19.53 -8.17 -4.70
C GLN A 166 -18.25 -8.14 -3.90
N GLN A 167 -18.23 -8.80 -2.74
CA GLN A 167 -17.08 -8.78 -1.81
C GLN A 167 -15.85 -9.56 -2.31
N ASN A 168 -16.04 -10.56 -3.16
CA ASN A 168 -14.96 -11.41 -3.64
C ASN A 168 -14.55 -11.01 -5.06
N HIS A 169 -13.24 -11.00 -5.35
CA HIS A 169 -12.67 -10.68 -6.67
C HIS A 169 -12.86 -11.82 -7.71
N GLY A 170 -14.06 -12.41 -7.75
CA GLY A 170 -14.42 -13.41 -8.75
C GLY A 170 -14.83 -12.78 -10.10
N PRO A 171 -15.21 -13.59 -11.09
CA PRO A 171 -15.60 -13.11 -12.41
C PRO A 171 -16.74 -12.08 -12.38
N ARG A 172 -17.69 -12.22 -11.43
CA ARG A 172 -18.79 -11.27 -11.26
C ARG A 172 -18.29 -9.89 -10.81
N PHE A 173 -17.33 -9.84 -9.89
CA PHE A 173 -16.69 -8.59 -9.46
C PHE A 173 -16.00 -7.88 -10.63
N TRP A 174 -15.17 -8.60 -11.37
CA TRP A 174 -14.43 -7.99 -12.49
C TRP A 174 -15.34 -7.49 -13.62
N ARG A 175 -16.48 -8.14 -13.87
CA ARG A 175 -17.49 -7.62 -14.80
C ARG A 175 -18.11 -6.30 -14.33
N LEU A 176 -18.31 -6.12 -13.00
CA LEU A 176 -18.79 -4.86 -12.45
C LEU A 176 -17.76 -3.75 -12.63
N VAL A 177 -16.48 -4.05 -12.29
CA VAL A 177 -15.37 -3.09 -12.47
C VAL A 177 -15.22 -2.71 -13.95
N GLU A 178 -15.18 -3.66 -14.87
CA GLU A 178 -15.01 -3.44 -16.30
C GLU A 178 -16.15 -2.57 -16.88
N ARG A 179 -17.37 -2.77 -16.42
CA ARG A 179 -18.52 -1.95 -16.83
C ARG A 179 -18.43 -0.51 -16.33
N ALA A 180 -17.93 -0.32 -15.10
CA ALA A 180 -17.84 0.99 -14.48
C ALA A 180 -16.55 1.75 -14.86
N CYS A 181 -15.48 1.03 -15.20
CA CYS A 181 -14.19 1.56 -15.61
C CYS A 181 -13.60 0.66 -16.71
N PRO A 182 -13.95 0.89 -18.00
CA PRO A 182 -13.51 0.04 -19.11
C PRO A 182 -11.98 -0.10 -19.20
N ASP A 183 -11.25 0.99 -18.89
CA ASP A 183 -9.78 1.03 -18.96
C ASP A 183 -9.09 0.57 -17.67
N PHE A 184 -9.79 -0.11 -16.77
CA PHE A 184 -9.26 -0.52 -15.46
C PHE A 184 -7.93 -1.26 -15.53
N ARG A 185 -7.69 -2.01 -16.62
CA ARG A 185 -6.44 -2.76 -16.83
C ARG A 185 -5.20 -1.86 -16.97
N GLU A 186 -5.40 -0.64 -17.48
CA GLU A 186 -4.31 0.37 -17.54
C GLU A 186 -3.97 0.88 -16.15
N ALA A 187 -4.98 1.19 -15.35
CA ALA A 187 -4.81 1.60 -13.95
C ALA A 187 -4.12 0.51 -13.13
N GLU A 188 -4.51 -0.76 -13.30
CA GLU A 188 -3.82 -1.88 -12.65
C GLU A 188 -2.35 -1.99 -13.08
N ARG A 189 -2.04 -1.79 -14.36
CA ARG A 189 -0.64 -1.81 -14.86
C ARG A 189 0.16 -0.66 -14.24
N TRP A 190 -0.42 0.53 -14.16
CA TRP A 190 0.21 1.67 -13.52
C TRP A 190 0.49 1.41 -12.04
N LEU A 191 -0.48 0.92 -11.29
CA LEU A 191 -0.34 0.55 -9.87
C LEU A 191 0.75 -0.50 -9.64
N ARG A 192 0.88 -1.49 -10.51
CA ARG A 192 1.93 -2.51 -10.43
C ARG A 192 3.33 -1.95 -10.68
N ARG A 193 3.46 -0.98 -11.59
CA ARG A 193 4.76 -0.39 -11.97
C ARG A 193 5.19 0.72 -11.02
N GLN A 194 4.30 1.63 -10.69
CA GLN A 194 4.61 2.88 -10.00
C GLN A 194 4.01 2.96 -8.59
N GLY A 195 2.91 2.29 -8.32
CA GLY A 195 2.23 2.37 -7.04
C GLY A 195 3.09 1.96 -5.85
N ARG A 196 4.01 0.99 -6.03
CA ARG A 196 4.89 0.54 -4.94
C ARG A 196 5.87 1.61 -4.46
N SER A 197 6.24 2.57 -5.28
CA SER A 197 7.14 3.67 -4.91
C SER A 197 6.48 4.71 -4.02
N LEU A 198 5.15 4.69 -3.92
CA LEU A 198 4.38 5.61 -3.08
C LEU A 198 4.17 5.11 -1.64
N PHE A 199 4.56 3.87 -1.32
CA PHE A 199 4.49 3.30 0.04
C PHE A 199 5.84 3.45 0.81
#